data_41e867b6d207a31f889c3e5267199a22
#
_entry.id   41e867b6d207a31f889c3e5267199a22
#
_cell.length_a   1.000
_cell.length_b   1.000
_cell.length_c   1.000
_cell.angle_alpha   90.00
_cell.angle_beta   90.00
_cell.angle_gamma   90.00
#
_symmetry.space_group_name_H-M   'P 1'
#
loop_
_entity.id
_entity.type
_entity.pdbx_description
1 polymer ?
#
loop_
_entity_poly.entity_id
_entity_poly.type
_entity_poly.pdbx_seq_one_letter_code
_entity_poly.pdbx_strand_id
1 'polypeptide(L)'
;MEILDILILGSGPAALCLASELAQQDLNIKGISTKSPNEKWENTYGIWASELEELGLESLLSHRWSETVSFFGNGENKKGDNPTKHNYDYGLINQEAFQNELLKKCNGIEWLNETAKDIKEKNKLSEVICFSGRRIKARLVIDASGHKSNFIKRPVQNEIAQQAA
;
A
#
# COMPACT_ATOMS: atom_id res chain seq x y z
N MET A 1 -25.99 -8.21 12.33
CA MET A 1 -24.98 -7.53 11.50
C MET A 1 -23.69 -8.25 11.75
N GLU A 2 -23.03 -8.72 10.70
CA GLU A 2 -21.74 -9.42 10.76
C GLU A 2 -20.67 -8.50 11.35
N ILE A 3 -19.78 -9.04 12.17
CA ILE A 3 -18.60 -8.33 12.68
C ILE A 3 -17.39 -9.02 12.08
N LEU A 4 -16.60 -8.26 11.32
CA LEU A 4 -15.35 -8.74 10.76
C LEU A 4 -14.23 -8.74 11.81
N ASP A 5 -13.27 -9.61 11.66
CA ASP A 5 -12.02 -9.48 12.40
C ASP A 5 -11.20 -8.32 11.86
N ILE A 6 -11.08 -8.24 10.52
CA ILE A 6 -10.31 -7.19 9.85
C ILE A 6 -11.07 -6.65 8.65
N LEU A 7 -11.07 -5.31 8.51
CA LEU A 7 -11.49 -4.61 7.30
C LEU A 7 -10.30 -3.84 6.72
N ILE A 8 -9.97 -4.11 5.47
CA ILE A 8 -8.88 -3.45 4.74
C ILE A 8 -9.48 -2.37 3.82
N LEU A 9 -8.98 -1.14 3.92
CA LEU A 9 -9.36 -0.03 3.05
C LEU A 9 -8.31 0.15 1.96
N GLY A 10 -8.71 -0.02 0.68
CA GLY A 10 -7.83 0.07 -0.48
C GLY A 10 -7.56 -1.28 -1.13
N SER A 11 -7.08 -1.28 -2.38
CA SER A 11 -6.72 -2.46 -3.18
C SER A 11 -5.35 -2.32 -3.87
N GLY A 12 -4.52 -1.43 -3.36
CA GLY A 12 -3.16 -1.24 -3.84
C GLY A 12 -2.17 -2.30 -3.32
N PRO A 13 -0.87 -2.17 -3.65
CA PRO A 13 0.14 -3.14 -3.25
C PRO A 13 0.16 -3.44 -1.76
N ALA A 14 0.14 -2.42 -0.90
CA ALA A 14 0.14 -2.60 0.55
C ALA A 14 -1.08 -3.38 1.04
N ALA A 15 -2.27 -3.08 0.47
CA ALA A 15 -3.50 -3.79 0.80
C ALA A 15 -3.43 -5.27 0.41
N LEU A 16 -2.94 -5.56 -0.81
CA LEU A 16 -2.83 -6.94 -1.30
C LEU A 16 -1.72 -7.72 -0.59
N CYS A 17 -0.57 -7.12 -0.27
CA CYS A 17 0.46 -7.77 0.53
C CYS A 17 -0.11 -8.21 1.88
N LEU A 18 -0.78 -7.30 2.58
CA LEU A 18 -1.40 -7.62 3.86
C LEU A 18 -2.48 -8.69 3.72
N ALA A 19 -3.37 -8.54 2.73
CA ALA A 19 -4.45 -9.47 2.48
C ALA A 19 -3.92 -10.89 2.18
N SER A 20 -2.85 -10.99 1.39
CA SER A 20 -2.24 -12.28 1.02
C SER A 20 -1.70 -13.06 2.22
N GLU A 21 -1.14 -12.38 3.20
CA GLU A 21 -0.64 -13.00 4.43
C GLU A 21 -1.80 -13.33 5.39
N LEU A 22 -2.76 -12.44 5.52
CA LEU A 22 -3.91 -12.65 6.40
C LEU A 22 -4.89 -13.71 5.89
N ALA A 23 -4.99 -13.91 4.57
CA ALA A 23 -5.84 -14.94 3.97
C ALA A 23 -5.45 -16.38 4.37
N GLN A 24 -4.23 -16.57 4.90
CA GLN A 24 -3.76 -17.84 5.40
C GLN A 24 -4.19 -18.10 6.85
N GLN A 25 -4.84 -17.13 7.48
CA GLN A 25 -5.29 -17.21 8.88
C GLN A 25 -6.79 -17.49 8.94
N ASP A 26 -7.24 -18.10 10.02
CA ASP A 26 -8.68 -18.31 10.28
C ASP A 26 -9.32 -17.00 10.81
N LEU A 27 -9.43 -16.02 9.93
CA LEU A 27 -9.96 -14.69 10.21
C LEU A 27 -11.04 -14.32 9.20
N ASN A 28 -12.11 -13.67 9.68
CA ASN A 28 -13.13 -13.09 8.81
C ASN A 28 -12.70 -11.72 8.31
N ILE A 29 -12.22 -11.66 7.04
CA ILE A 29 -11.61 -10.49 6.45
C ILE A 29 -12.38 -10.06 5.21
N LYS A 30 -12.57 -8.74 5.07
CA LYS A 30 -13.05 -8.14 3.81
C LYS A 30 -12.21 -6.93 3.45
N GLY A 31 -12.18 -6.62 2.16
CA GLY A 31 -11.62 -5.38 1.63
C GLY A 31 -12.71 -4.45 1.11
N ILE A 32 -12.47 -3.16 1.13
CA ILE A 32 -13.28 -2.18 0.41
C ILE A 32 -12.39 -1.29 -0.45
N SER A 33 -12.79 -1.11 -1.71
CA SER A 33 -12.13 -0.21 -2.65
C SER A 33 -13.06 0.10 -3.82
N THR A 34 -12.92 1.25 -4.45
CA THR A 34 -13.60 1.58 -5.72
C THR A 34 -12.96 0.88 -6.91
N LYS A 35 -11.67 0.55 -6.81
CA LYS A 35 -10.96 -0.23 -7.83
C LYS A 35 -10.95 -1.69 -7.43
N SER A 36 -11.22 -2.56 -8.39
CA SER A 36 -11.06 -4.00 -8.18
C SER A 36 -9.60 -4.32 -7.84
N PRO A 37 -9.32 -5.26 -6.93
CA PRO A 37 -7.95 -5.71 -6.68
C PRO A 37 -7.26 -6.30 -7.93
N ASN A 38 -8.05 -6.71 -8.94
CA ASN A 38 -7.54 -7.21 -10.23
C ASN A 38 -7.23 -6.08 -11.23
N GLU A 39 -7.61 -4.84 -10.94
CA GLU A 39 -7.26 -3.73 -11.82
C GLU A 39 -5.76 -3.46 -11.75
N LYS A 40 -5.16 -3.25 -12.93
CA LYS A 40 -3.74 -2.94 -13.04
C LYS A 40 -3.39 -1.69 -12.23
N TRP A 41 -2.34 -1.78 -11.43
CA TRP A 41 -1.80 -0.61 -10.73
C TRP A 41 -1.17 0.36 -11.73
N GLU A 42 -1.37 1.66 -11.51
CA GLU A 42 -0.91 2.71 -12.43
C GLU A 42 0.54 3.14 -12.15
N ASN A 43 0.98 3.02 -10.90
CA ASN A 43 2.28 3.52 -10.46
C ASN A 43 3.36 2.46 -10.62
N THR A 44 4.58 2.89 -10.89
CA THR A 44 5.78 2.06 -10.78
C THR A 44 6.20 1.93 -9.32
N TYR A 45 6.74 0.78 -8.97
CA TYR A 45 7.21 0.51 -7.61
C TYR A 45 8.65 0.04 -7.66
N GLY A 46 9.47 0.69 -6.86
CA GLY A 46 10.86 0.31 -6.69
C GLY A 46 11.17 0.00 -5.22
N ILE A 47 12.17 -0.83 -5.01
CA ILE A 47 12.57 -1.35 -3.71
C ILE A 47 14.07 -1.59 -3.70
N TRP A 48 14.69 -1.62 -2.52
CA TRP A 48 16.03 -2.18 -2.41
C TRP A 48 15.98 -3.67 -2.71
N ALA A 49 16.79 -4.13 -3.67
CA ALA A 49 16.72 -5.51 -4.16
C ALA A 49 16.90 -6.55 -3.04
N SER A 50 17.73 -6.25 -2.06
CA SER A 50 17.96 -7.09 -0.88
C SER A 50 16.68 -7.39 -0.08
N GLU A 51 15.74 -6.45 -0.03
CA GLU A 51 14.47 -6.65 0.69
C GLU A 51 13.60 -7.74 0.04
N LEU A 52 13.61 -7.84 -1.30
CA LEU A 52 12.92 -8.92 -2.00
C LEU A 52 13.71 -10.23 -1.96
N GLU A 53 15.05 -10.16 -1.97
CA GLU A 53 15.91 -11.34 -1.84
C GLU A 53 15.70 -12.04 -0.49
N GLU A 54 15.61 -11.27 0.61
CA GLU A 54 15.32 -11.79 1.95
C GLU A 54 13.96 -12.52 2.03
N LEU A 55 13.01 -12.14 1.17
CA LEU A 55 11.70 -12.78 1.06
C LEU A 55 11.64 -13.90 0.01
N GLY A 56 12.72 -14.15 -0.73
CA GLY A 56 12.75 -15.10 -1.84
C GLY A 56 11.91 -14.66 -3.04
N LEU A 57 11.74 -13.36 -3.23
CA LEU A 57 10.88 -12.74 -4.25
C LEU A 57 11.67 -11.96 -5.32
N GLU A 58 12.99 -12.17 -5.41
CA GLU A 58 13.88 -11.51 -6.37
C GLU A 58 13.45 -11.70 -7.83
N SER A 59 12.79 -12.82 -8.14
CA SER A 59 12.24 -13.11 -9.47
C SER A 59 11.13 -12.14 -9.90
N LEU A 60 10.58 -11.37 -8.97
CA LEU A 60 9.57 -10.34 -9.23
C LEU A 60 10.18 -8.98 -9.63
N LEU A 61 11.51 -8.87 -9.68
CA LEU A 61 12.17 -7.69 -10.23
C LEU A 61 12.18 -7.74 -11.76
N SER A 62 11.70 -6.68 -12.40
CA SER A 62 11.79 -6.51 -13.86
C SER A 62 13.11 -5.88 -14.28
N HIS A 63 13.72 -5.10 -13.39
CA HIS A 63 15.01 -4.47 -13.59
C HIS A 63 15.75 -4.26 -12.29
N ARG A 64 17.09 -4.21 -12.35
CA ARG A 64 17.97 -3.98 -11.19
C ARG A 64 19.09 -3.02 -11.58
N TRP A 65 19.30 -2.01 -10.76
CA TRP A 65 20.39 -1.04 -10.91
C TRP A 65 21.36 -1.21 -9.75
N SER A 66 22.62 -1.41 -10.10
CA SER A 66 23.74 -1.30 -9.17
C SER A 66 24.23 0.15 -9.14
N GLU A 67 25.10 0.45 -8.19
CA GLU A 67 25.74 1.77 -8.05
C GLU A 67 24.78 2.94 -7.88
N THR A 68 23.74 2.74 -7.09
CA THR A 68 22.74 3.77 -6.78
C THR A 68 23.37 4.91 -5.99
N VAL A 69 22.99 6.13 -6.34
CA VAL A 69 23.46 7.35 -5.69
C VAL A 69 22.28 8.27 -5.38
N SER A 70 22.38 9.07 -4.33
CA SER A 70 21.45 10.16 -4.06
C SER A 70 22.17 11.49 -3.91
N PHE A 71 21.48 12.54 -4.33
CA PHE A 71 21.93 13.91 -4.19
C PHE A 71 21.01 14.59 -3.18
N PHE A 72 21.57 15.00 -2.05
CA PHE A 72 20.86 15.78 -1.06
C PHE A 72 21.28 17.24 -1.22
N GLY A 73 20.58 17.96 -2.11
CA GLY A 73 20.78 19.39 -2.26
C GLY A 73 20.26 20.17 -1.05
N ASN A 74 21.00 21.16 -0.61
CA ASN A 74 20.58 22.08 0.45
C ASN A 74 19.69 23.24 -0.07
N GLY A 75 18.97 23.00 -1.17
CA GLY A 75 18.08 23.99 -1.77
C GLY A 75 18.77 25.07 -2.61
N GLU A 76 20.09 25.13 -2.60
CA GLU A 76 20.89 25.94 -3.48
C GLU A 76 21.50 25.01 -4.53
N ASN A 77 21.15 25.18 -5.80
CA ASN A 77 21.73 24.48 -6.96
C ASN A 77 23.22 24.82 -7.10
N LYS A 78 24.04 24.47 -6.12
CA LYS A 78 25.49 24.64 -6.22
C LYS A 78 26.07 23.42 -6.95
N LYS A 79 26.68 23.67 -8.08
CA LYS A 79 27.60 22.73 -8.72
C LYS A 79 28.59 22.26 -7.66
N GLY A 80 28.51 21.01 -7.21
CA GLY A 80 29.50 20.43 -6.31
C GLY A 80 28.98 19.52 -5.21
N ASP A 81 27.67 19.28 -5.10
CA ASP A 81 27.18 18.27 -4.16
C ASP A 81 27.67 16.88 -4.61
N ASN A 82 28.57 16.30 -3.82
CA ASN A 82 29.01 14.94 -4.05
C ASN A 82 27.83 13.99 -3.79
N PRO A 83 27.55 13.07 -4.74
CA PRO A 83 26.50 12.08 -4.52
C PRO A 83 26.84 11.18 -3.35
N THR A 84 25.84 10.87 -2.53
CA THR A 84 25.95 9.80 -1.56
C THR A 84 25.78 8.47 -2.29
N LYS A 85 26.81 7.63 -2.29
CA LYS A 85 26.73 6.28 -2.85
C LYS A 85 26.03 5.35 -1.89
N HIS A 86 25.13 4.55 -2.42
CA HIS A 86 24.46 3.49 -1.69
C HIS A 86 25.10 2.15 -2.08
N ASN A 87 25.37 1.32 -1.07
CA ASN A 87 25.91 -0.03 -1.30
C ASN A 87 24.81 -1.06 -1.52
N TYR A 88 23.66 -0.61 -2.02
CA TYR A 88 22.48 -1.44 -2.27
C TYR A 88 22.06 -1.28 -3.71
N ASP A 89 21.65 -2.40 -4.30
CA ASP A 89 21.01 -2.38 -5.61
C ASP A 89 19.55 -1.96 -5.47
N TYR A 90 19.10 -1.13 -6.39
CA TYR A 90 17.70 -0.72 -6.48
C TYR A 90 17.00 -1.55 -7.55
N GLY A 91 15.80 -2.04 -7.24
CA GLY A 91 15.02 -2.89 -8.12
C GLY A 91 13.71 -2.23 -8.55
N LEU A 92 13.33 -2.44 -9.81
CA LEU A 92 12.00 -2.13 -10.31
C LEU A 92 11.14 -3.38 -10.24
N ILE A 93 10.04 -3.31 -9.53
CA ILE A 93 9.11 -4.44 -9.39
C ILE A 93 8.33 -4.64 -10.70
N ASN A 94 8.25 -5.89 -11.14
CA ASN A 94 7.31 -6.29 -12.17
C ASN A 94 5.89 -6.28 -11.55
N GLN A 95 5.17 -5.20 -11.78
CA GLN A 95 3.86 -4.96 -11.18
C GLN A 95 2.86 -6.08 -11.44
N GLU A 96 2.78 -6.54 -12.68
CA GLU A 96 1.83 -7.57 -13.09
C GLU A 96 2.14 -8.91 -12.42
N ALA A 97 3.41 -9.32 -12.44
CA ALA A 97 3.84 -10.55 -11.79
C ALA A 97 3.60 -10.50 -10.28
N PHE A 98 3.93 -9.37 -9.65
CA PHE A 98 3.75 -9.18 -8.21
C PHE A 98 2.27 -9.16 -7.82
N GLN A 99 1.44 -8.39 -8.55
CA GLN A 99 0.00 -8.34 -8.29
C GLN A 99 -0.64 -9.72 -8.45
N ASN A 100 -0.30 -10.46 -9.51
CA ASN A 100 -0.82 -11.81 -9.75
C ASN A 100 -0.41 -12.79 -8.65
N GLU A 101 0.82 -12.69 -8.15
CA GLU A 101 1.29 -13.55 -7.07
C GLU A 101 0.52 -13.30 -5.76
N LEU A 102 0.27 -12.03 -5.44
CA LEU A 102 -0.52 -11.66 -4.27
C LEU A 102 -1.98 -12.10 -4.40
N LEU A 103 -2.59 -11.89 -5.57
CA LEU A 103 -3.98 -12.26 -5.83
C LEU A 103 -4.23 -13.76 -5.69
N LYS A 104 -3.29 -14.60 -6.12
CA LYS A 104 -3.38 -16.07 -5.91
C LYS A 104 -3.51 -16.43 -4.43
N LYS A 105 -2.87 -15.67 -3.55
CA LYS A 105 -2.88 -15.90 -2.10
C LYS A 105 -4.10 -15.28 -1.41
N CYS A 106 -4.76 -14.29 -2.02
CA CYS A 106 -5.92 -13.59 -1.46
C CYS A 106 -7.25 -14.36 -1.59
N ASN A 107 -7.22 -15.67 -1.88
CA ASN A 107 -8.43 -16.47 -2.03
C ASN A 107 -9.32 -16.40 -0.77
N GLY A 108 -10.63 -16.19 -0.98
CA GLY A 108 -11.62 -16.12 0.09
C GLY A 108 -11.85 -14.72 0.67
N ILE A 109 -11.04 -13.73 0.34
CA ILE A 109 -11.28 -12.35 0.77
C ILE A 109 -12.23 -11.67 -0.22
N GLU A 110 -13.40 -11.29 0.28
CA GLU A 110 -14.39 -10.52 -0.48
C GLU A 110 -13.97 -9.04 -0.52
N TRP A 111 -13.96 -8.47 -1.72
CA TRP A 111 -13.74 -7.03 -1.95
C TRP A 111 -15.04 -6.35 -2.35
N LEU A 112 -15.49 -5.42 -1.52
CA LEU A 112 -16.70 -4.65 -1.76
C LEU A 112 -16.35 -3.37 -2.53
N ASN A 113 -17.13 -3.06 -3.56
CA ASN A 113 -16.99 -1.79 -4.30
C ASN A 113 -17.59 -0.65 -3.46
N GLU A 114 -16.79 -0.14 -2.54
CA GLU A 114 -17.17 0.88 -1.58
C GLU A 114 -16.03 1.84 -1.29
N THR A 115 -16.35 3.03 -0.83
CA THR A 115 -15.38 4.01 -0.32
C THR A 115 -15.72 4.36 1.12
N ALA A 116 -14.76 4.23 2.01
CA ALA A 116 -14.91 4.66 3.39
C ALA A 116 -15.00 6.19 3.46
N LYS A 117 -16.04 6.68 4.16
CA LYS A 117 -16.29 8.10 4.40
C LYS A 117 -15.87 8.53 5.80
N ASP A 118 -16.17 7.70 6.78
CA ASP A 118 -15.96 7.98 8.20
C ASP A 118 -15.70 6.68 8.96
N ILE A 119 -14.99 6.77 10.07
CA ILE A 119 -14.70 5.65 10.96
C ILE A 119 -15.06 6.11 12.39
N LYS A 120 -15.90 5.34 13.06
CA LYS A 120 -16.31 5.58 14.44
C LYS A 120 -15.92 4.41 15.32
N GLU A 121 -15.24 4.69 16.39
CA GLU A 121 -14.89 3.68 17.39
C GLU A 121 -15.92 3.66 18.52
N LYS A 122 -16.44 2.49 18.81
CA LYS A 122 -17.35 2.26 19.94
C LYS A 122 -17.21 0.84 20.47
N ASN A 123 -17.05 0.71 21.79
CA ASN A 123 -17.02 -0.61 22.46
C ASN A 123 -15.99 -1.58 21.87
N LYS A 124 -14.77 -1.11 21.61
CA LYS A 124 -13.66 -1.89 21.01
C LYS A 124 -13.95 -2.41 19.59
N LEU A 125 -14.91 -1.83 18.92
CA LEU A 125 -15.21 -2.07 17.52
C LEU A 125 -15.11 -0.78 16.73
N SER A 126 -14.64 -0.89 15.49
CA SER A 126 -14.66 0.19 14.51
C SER A 126 -15.86 -0.01 13.59
N GLU A 127 -16.66 1.03 13.42
CA GLU A 127 -17.75 1.09 12.43
C GLU A 127 -17.31 2.00 11.29
N VAL A 128 -17.07 1.41 10.13
CA VAL A 128 -16.77 2.16 8.89
C VAL A 128 -18.11 2.51 8.23
N ILE A 129 -18.28 3.79 7.92
CA ILE A 129 -19.42 4.32 7.20
C ILE A 129 -18.95 4.64 5.78
N CYS A 130 -19.56 4.01 4.79
CA CYS A 130 -19.25 4.23 3.38
C CYS A 130 -20.04 5.42 2.80
N PHE A 131 -19.58 5.97 1.68
CA PHE A 131 -20.32 7.03 0.98
C PHE A 131 -21.71 6.58 0.51
N SER A 132 -21.90 5.29 0.21
CA SER A 132 -23.19 4.69 -0.10
C SER A 132 -24.18 4.66 1.08
N GLY A 133 -23.70 4.92 2.29
CA GLY A 133 -24.44 4.75 3.54
C GLY A 133 -24.33 3.35 4.16
N ARG A 134 -23.66 2.40 3.48
CA ARG A 134 -23.36 1.09 4.07
C ARG A 134 -22.50 1.25 5.31
N ARG A 135 -22.76 0.42 6.31
CA ARG A 135 -22.00 0.37 7.57
C ARG A 135 -21.40 -1.01 7.74
N ILE A 136 -20.11 -1.04 8.02
CA ILE A 136 -19.34 -2.28 8.20
C ILE A 136 -18.66 -2.21 9.57
N LYS A 137 -18.82 -3.24 10.38
CA LYS A 137 -18.20 -3.33 11.70
C LYS A 137 -17.03 -4.30 11.65
N ALA A 138 -15.92 -3.89 12.22
CA ALA A 138 -14.72 -4.72 12.33
C ALA A 138 -14.05 -4.52 13.69
N ARG A 139 -13.30 -5.52 14.15
CA ARG A 139 -12.43 -5.41 15.32
C ARG A 139 -11.22 -4.54 15.03
N LEU A 140 -10.68 -4.67 13.79
CA LEU A 140 -9.57 -3.88 13.29
C LEU A 140 -9.90 -3.32 11.91
N VAL A 141 -9.62 -2.05 11.70
CA VAL A 141 -9.67 -1.40 10.39
C VAL A 141 -8.26 -0.99 10.02
N ILE A 142 -7.81 -1.39 8.83
CA ILE A 142 -6.47 -1.07 8.33
C ILE A 142 -6.63 -0.16 7.11
N ASP A 143 -6.12 1.05 7.23
CA ASP A 143 -6.10 2.00 6.12
C ASP A 143 -4.86 1.77 5.25
N ALA A 144 -5.06 1.12 4.12
CA ALA A 144 -4.09 0.89 3.05
C ALA A 144 -4.48 1.64 1.76
N SER A 145 -5.26 2.72 1.88
CA SER A 145 -5.73 3.53 0.74
C SER A 145 -4.65 4.45 0.15
N GLY A 146 -3.46 4.44 0.72
CA GLY A 146 -2.29 5.16 0.22
C GLY A 146 -2.24 6.62 0.65
N HIS A 147 -1.44 7.41 -0.08
CA HIS A 147 -1.15 8.80 0.31
C HIS A 147 -2.36 9.75 0.26
N LYS A 148 -3.45 9.36 -0.39
CA LYS A 148 -4.69 10.16 -0.45
C LYS A 148 -5.69 9.79 0.64
N SER A 149 -5.29 9.02 1.65
CA SER A 149 -6.16 8.67 2.77
C SER A 149 -6.81 9.91 3.41
N ASN A 150 -8.13 9.83 3.62
CA ASN A 150 -8.91 10.84 4.31
C ASN A 150 -8.84 10.72 5.83
N PHE A 151 -8.25 9.63 6.35
CA PHE A 151 -8.20 9.32 7.78
C PHE A 151 -6.92 9.81 8.45
N ILE A 152 -5.93 10.24 7.65
CA ILE A 152 -4.68 10.79 8.15
C ILE A 152 -4.81 12.30 8.28
N LYS A 153 -4.65 12.81 9.50
CA LYS A 153 -4.49 14.26 9.73
C LYS A 153 -3.14 14.70 9.17
N ARG A 154 -3.18 15.54 8.16
CA ARG A 154 -1.97 16.14 7.59
C ARG A 154 -1.83 17.56 8.12
N PRO A 155 -0.60 18.02 8.39
CA PRO A 155 -0.39 19.43 8.65
C PRO A 155 -0.84 20.25 7.43
N VAL A 156 -1.42 21.40 7.68
CA VAL A 156 -1.73 22.36 6.62
C VAL A 156 -0.38 22.82 6.05
N GLN A 157 -0.02 22.33 4.89
CA GLN A 157 1.17 22.75 4.19
C GLN A 157 0.80 23.88 3.23
N ASN A 158 1.43 25.04 3.41
CA ASN A 158 1.35 26.13 2.44
C ASN A 158 2.28 25.91 1.23
N GLU A 159 3.14 24.90 1.30
CA GLU A 159 4.10 24.55 0.26
C GLU A 159 3.90 23.12 -0.17
N ILE A 160 3.90 22.90 -1.49
CA ILE A 160 3.83 21.56 -2.07
C ILE A 160 5.21 20.95 -1.92
N ALA A 161 5.33 19.91 -1.09
CA ALA A 161 6.50 19.06 -1.14
C ALA A 161 6.57 18.38 -2.51
N GLN A 162 7.73 18.40 -3.14
CA GLN A 162 7.94 17.79 -4.44
C GLN A 162 7.66 16.29 -4.31
N GLN A 163 6.69 15.81 -5.05
CA GLN A 163 6.42 14.39 -5.17
C GLN A 163 7.36 13.83 -6.24
N ALA A 164 8.30 13.00 -5.83
CA ALA A 164 9.04 12.17 -6.78
C ALA A 164 8.11 11.06 -7.27
N ALA A 165 7.94 10.98 -8.56
CA ALA A 165 7.27 9.88 -9.23
C ALA A 165 8.30 8.88 -9.73
#